data_0a1dc94a2239323d79eac573fe513389
#
_entry.id   0a1dc94a2239323d79eac573fe513389
#
_cell.length_a   1.000
_cell.length_b   1.000
_cell.length_c   1.000
_cell.angle_alpha   90.00
_cell.angle_beta   90.00
_cell.angle_gamma   90.00
#
_symmetry.space_group_name_H-M   'P 1'
#
loop_
_entity.id
_entity.type
_entity.pdbx_description
1 polymer ?
#
loop_
_entity_poly.entity_id
_entity_poly.type
_entity_poly.pdbx_seq_one_letter_code
_entity_poly.pdbx_strand_id
1 'polypeptide(L)'
;VIYKDLRKGGDAIMAFHAAVKMDPSNVSYLNNLGAAALELGLNTEALECFEQAVEKNPKLPTARNNIGNLLKDRARGMDALPQYRKSMELNPDDRDAPSNYLLCHMYIPDMDPKLVFEEHKKWGISTTKKFPPAFKFKPREAGAKIRVGFLSADLCHHPVAHFIEPIFRGYDRERFEVVAYGDQRKSDEFSARFAKQVDLWRETSSYDDRGLAKLIHEDRVDILFELAGHTAYNRLGVFALKPAPVQVSYLGYPGTTGLPTIDFRITDAFADPQGTTEHLHTEKLIRVPECAWCFEPDASAPEVEPLPALKNGYVTFGCFNNMAKLNPSLFETWAEILLRVPGSHLRLKARTLTDDGVRKELKSYFTERGIEENRLDFFGHTKKIADHLNHYHSVDIALDSFPYHGTTTTCEAMWMGCPVVTRAGKTHVSRVGVSLLSAVGLQEFITDTREAYIEKAVALAGQTDQLQELRAGMRERLRNSVLMDEKRFVQGFETALMEMAVLGGLTRP
;
A
#
# COMPACT_ATOMS: atom_id res chain seq x y z
N VAL A 1 -26.01 -3.91 16.15
CA VAL A 1 -24.71 -4.14 16.86
C VAL A 1 -24.41 -5.64 16.93
N ILE A 2 -25.26 -6.47 17.55
CA ILE A 2 -25.03 -7.93 17.71
C ILE A 2 -24.74 -8.63 16.37
N TYR A 3 -25.49 -8.37 15.30
CA TYR A 3 -25.26 -8.98 13.98
C TYR A 3 -23.94 -8.55 13.35
N LYS A 4 -23.51 -7.31 13.59
CA LYS A 4 -22.20 -6.82 13.15
C LYS A 4 -21.07 -7.56 13.87
N ASP A 5 -21.18 -7.70 15.19
CA ASP A 5 -20.20 -8.41 16.03
C ASP A 5 -20.11 -9.90 15.65
N LEU A 6 -21.23 -10.51 15.19
CA LEU A 6 -21.27 -11.89 14.68
C LEU A 6 -20.88 -12.01 13.20
N ARG A 7 -20.43 -10.92 12.55
CA ARG A 7 -20.08 -10.86 11.10
C ARG A 7 -21.23 -11.27 10.15
N LYS A 8 -22.47 -11.07 10.56
CA LYS A 8 -23.67 -11.25 9.72
C LYS A 8 -24.08 -9.93 9.07
N GLY A 9 -23.24 -9.45 8.15
CA GLY A 9 -23.38 -8.12 7.56
C GLY A 9 -24.75 -7.84 6.94
N GLY A 10 -25.34 -8.81 6.21
CA GLY A 10 -26.67 -8.67 5.62
C GLY A 10 -27.78 -8.47 6.64
N ASP A 11 -27.75 -9.23 7.75
CA ASP A 11 -28.74 -9.08 8.84
C ASP A 11 -28.54 -7.75 9.58
N ALA A 12 -27.27 -7.34 9.75
CA ALA A 12 -26.93 -6.08 10.41
C ALA A 12 -27.47 -4.86 9.64
N ILE A 13 -27.28 -4.81 8.31
CA ILE A 13 -27.75 -3.70 7.49
C ILE A 13 -29.28 -3.60 7.51
N MET A 14 -30.00 -4.73 7.39
CA MET A 14 -31.45 -4.75 7.49
C MET A 14 -31.97 -4.24 8.85
N ALA A 15 -31.33 -4.65 9.95
CA ALA A 15 -31.67 -4.20 11.29
C ALA A 15 -31.44 -2.69 11.47
N PHE A 16 -30.33 -2.16 10.95
CA PHE A 16 -30.03 -0.73 11.01
C PHE A 16 -30.94 0.09 10.10
N HIS A 17 -31.35 -0.40 8.93
CA HIS A 17 -32.38 0.24 8.09
C HIS A 17 -33.71 0.35 8.85
N ALA A 18 -34.13 -0.72 9.52
CA ALA A 18 -35.34 -0.69 10.32
C ALA A 18 -35.23 0.33 11.48
N ALA A 19 -34.09 0.38 12.16
CA ALA A 19 -33.84 1.34 13.24
C ALA A 19 -33.84 2.80 12.75
N VAL A 20 -33.20 3.10 11.63
CA VAL A 20 -33.21 4.44 11.01
C VAL A 20 -34.64 4.82 10.55
N LYS A 21 -35.42 3.85 10.04
CA LYS A 21 -36.83 4.10 9.66
C LYS A 21 -37.71 4.45 10.88
N MET A 22 -37.43 3.84 12.05
CA MET A 22 -38.15 4.13 13.28
C MET A 22 -37.77 5.49 13.88
N ASP A 23 -36.49 5.86 13.82
CA ASP A 23 -35.98 7.14 14.30
C ASP A 23 -34.91 7.69 13.32
N PRO A 24 -35.34 8.42 12.27
CA PRO A 24 -34.43 8.99 11.28
C PRO A 24 -33.51 10.10 11.83
N SER A 25 -33.81 10.60 13.05
CA SER A 25 -32.98 11.63 13.70
C SER A 25 -31.84 11.07 14.49
N ASN A 26 -31.81 9.77 14.74
CA ASN A 26 -30.82 9.12 15.59
C ASN A 26 -29.47 8.97 14.87
N VAL A 27 -28.54 9.83 15.24
CA VAL A 27 -27.19 9.88 14.65
C VAL A 27 -26.42 8.56 14.80
N SER A 28 -26.64 7.85 15.93
CA SER A 28 -25.97 6.57 16.16
C SER A 28 -26.47 5.48 15.20
N TYR A 29 -27.76 5.48 14.86
CA TYR A 29 -28.31 4.54 13.88
C TYR A 29 -27.78 4.81 12.48
N LEU A 30 -27.73 6.07 12.05
CA LEU A 30 -27.14 6.48 10.78
C LEU A 30 -25.66 6.08 10.69
N ASN A 31 -24.87 6.40 11.70
CA ASN A 31 -23.45 6.03 11.74
C ASN A 31 -23.24 4.50 11.70
N ASN A 32 -24.04 3.72 12.42
CA ASN A 32 -23.94 2.27 12.41
C ASN A 32 -24.42 1.66 11.08
N LEU A 33 -25.44 2.22 10.45
CA LEU A 33 -25.89 1.83 9.11
C LEU A 33 -24.78 2.08 8.09
N GLY A 34 -24.19 3.27 8.09
CA GLY A 34 -23.07 3.61 7.23
C GLY A 34 -21.87 2.67 7.42
N ALA A 35 -21.54 2.30 8.66
CA ALA A 35 -20.47 1.34 8.95
C ALA A 35 -20.81 -0.08 8.47
N ALA A 36 -22.05 -0.52 8.58
CA ALA A 36 -22.49 -1.83 8.06
C ALA A 36 -22.50 -1.86 6.51
N ALA A 37 -22.95 -0.79 5.88
CA ALA A 37 -22.91 -0.63 4.44
C ALA A 37 -21.47 -0.67 3.89
N LEU A 38 -20.53 0.01 4.58
CA LEU A 38 -19.11 0.01 4.22
C LEU A 38 -18.49 -1.40 4.28
N GLU A 39 -18.83 -2.21 5.30
CA GLU A 39 -18.37 -3.60 5.41
C GLU A 39 -18.87 -4.48 4.25
N LEU A 40 -20.05 -4.18 3.69
CA LEU A 40 -20.62 -4.87 2.54
C LEU A 40 -20.15 -4.30 1.18
N GLY A 41 -19.34 -3.22 1.19
CA GLY A 41 -18.85 -2.56 -0.02
C GLY A 41 -19.88 -1.63 -0.67
N LEU A 42 -20.98 -1.30 0.02
CA LEU A 42 -22.02 -0.35 -0.40
C LEU A 42 -21.55 1.07 -0.10
N ASN A 43 -20.53 1.51 -0.82
CA ASN A 43 -19.82 2.76 -0.52
C ASN A 43 -20.69 4.00 -0.71
N THR A 44 -21.62 3.97 -1.65
CA THR A 44 -22.53 5.09 -1.93
C THR A 44 -23.51 5.28 -0.77
N GLU A 45 -24.16 4.22 -0.35
CA GLU A 45 -25.06 4.25 0.81
C GLU A 45 -24.34 4.61 2.10
N ALA A 46 -23.13 4.07 2.30
CA ALA A 46 -22.31 4.39 3.47
C ALA A 46 -22.00 5.89 3.56
N LEU A 47 -21.61 6.52 2.43
CA LEU A 47 -21.32 7.94 2.37
C LEU A 47 -22.56 8.78 2.72
N GLU A 48 -23.70 8.48 2.12
CA GLU A 48 -24.98 9.17 2.40
C GLU A 48 -25.36 9.09 3.89
N CYS A 49 -25.22 7.92 4.50
CA CYS A 49 -25.48 7.73 5.93
C CYS A 49 -24.56 8.56 6.82
N PHE A 50 -23.26 8.60 6.54
CA PHE A 50 -22.31 9.39 7.33
C PHE A 50 -22.51 10.90 7.12
N GLU A 51 -22.82 11.36 5.91
CA GLU A 51 -23.13 12.76 5.62
C GLU A 51 -24.38 13.22 6.38
N GLN A 52 -25.47 12.43 6.37
CA GLN A 52 -26.66 12.70 7.18
C GLN A 52 -26.36 12.70 8.68
N ALA A 53 -25.51 11.78 9.16
CA ALA A 53 -25.10 11.75 10.57
C ALA A 53 -24.35 13.03 10.97
N VAL A 54 -23.43 13.52 10.11
CA VAL A 54 -22.66 14.76 10.33
C VAL A 54 -23.52 16.00 10.19
N GLU A 55 -24.51 16.02 9.30
CA GLU A 55 -25.48 17.12 9.19
C GLU A 55 -26.26 17.29 10.50
N LYS A 56 -26.72 16.18 11.09
CA LYS A 56 -27.47 16.19 12.35
C LYS A 56 -26.56 16.44 13.56
N ASN A 57 -25.34 15.93 13.56
CA ASN A 57 -24.36 16.16 14.59
C ASN A 57 -22.96 16.46 13.99
N PRO A 58 -22.63 17.75 13.76
CA PRO A 58 -21.33 18.16 13.22
C PRO A 58 -20.12 17.77 14.08
N LYS A 59 -20.34 17.40 15.37
CA LYS A 59 -19.27 17.01 16.32
C LYS A 59 -19.08 15.48 16.42
N LEU A 60 -19.25 14.75 15.31
CA LEU A 60 -19.10 13.29 15.26
C LEU A 60 -17.78 12.91 14.58
N PRO A 61 -16.66 12.69 15.32
CA PRO A 61 -15.35 12.46 14.73
C PRO A 61 -15.30 11.19 13.87
N THR A 62 -15.89 10.08 14.34
CA THR A 62 -15.88 8.79 13.62
C THR A 62 -16.55 8.88 12.25
N ALA A 63 -17.69 9.56 12.13
CA ALA A 63 -18.35 9.74 10.84
C ALA A 63 -17.50 10.59 9.89
N ARG A 64 -16.84 11.64 10.38
CA ARG A 64 -15.93 12.45 9.57
C ARG A 64 -14.72 11.67 9.08
N ASN A 65 -14.10 10.84 9.93
CA ASN A 65 -13.03 9.95 9.50
C ASN A 65 -13.50 8.97 8.43
N ASN A 66 -14.71 8.41 8.58
CA ASN A 66 -15.29 7.48 7.61
C ASN A 66 -15.63 8.17 6.28
N ILE A 67 -16.17 9.40 6.30
CA ILE A 67 -16.35 10.23 5.08
C ILE A 67 -15.00 10.44 4.40
N GLY A 68 -13.96 10.80 5.16
CA GLY A 68 -12.61 10.95 4.62
C GLY A 68 -12.11 9.68 3.93
N ASN A 69 -12.28 8.51 4.54
CA ASN A 69 -11.93 7.23 3.94
C ASN A 69 -12.68 6.96 2.64
N LEU A 70 -14.00 7.19 2.62
CA LEU A 70 -14.83 6.98 1.43
C LEU A 70 -14.47 7.93 0.29
N LEU A 71 -14.20 9.21 0.59
CA LEU A 71 -13.76 10.18 -0.41
C LEU A 71 -12.40 9.80 -0.98
N LYS A 72 -11.42 9.47 -0.12
CA LYS A 72 -10.11 8.97 -0.53
C LYS A 72 -10.24 7.74 -1.45
N ASP A 73 -11.06 6.77 -1.06
CA ASP A 73 -11.27 5.52 -1.81
C ASP A 73 -12.12 5.72 -3.09
N ARG A 74 -12.61 6.93 -3.36
CA ARG A 74 -13.23 7.38 -4.61
C ARG A 74 -12.33 8.29 -5.44
N ALA A 75 -11.02 8.27 -5.23
CA ALA A 75 -10.06 9.13 -5.91
C ALA A 75 -10.23 10.65 -5.62
N ARG A 76 -10.88 11.00 -4.49
CA ARG A 76 -11.18 12.36 -4.05
C ARG A 76 -10.35 12.74 -2.82
N GLY A 77 -9.04 12.50 -2.86
CA GLY A 77 -8.14 12.72 -1.73
C GLY A 77 -8.14 14.16 -1.21
N MET A 78 -8.22 15.16 -2.10
CA MET A 78 -8.30 16.58 -1.70
C MET A 78 -9.53 16.86 -0.83
N ASP A 79 -10.68 16.26 -1.14
CA ASP A 79 -11.92 16.43 -0.38
C ASP A 79 -11.89 15.65 0.95
N ALA A 80 -11.06 14.61 1.04
CA ALA A 80 -10.90 13.81 2.25
C ALA A 80 -10.12 14.54 3.35
N LEU A 81 -9.08 15.35 3.00
CA LEU A 81 -8.22 16.01 3.96
C LEU A 81 -8.96 16.88 5.00
N PRO A 82 -9.94 17.75 4.62
CA PRO A 82 -10.72 18.52 5.59
C PRO A 82 -11.51 17.64 6.57
N GLN A 83 -11.99 16.49 6.12
CA GLN A 83 -12.77 15.58 6.96
C GLN A 83 -11.88 14.92 8.03
N TYR A 84 -10.69 14.44 7.66
CA TYR A 84 -9.72 13.91 8.61
C TYR A 84 -9.26 14.98 9.61
N ARG A 85 -8.92 16.18 9.12
CA ARG A 85 -8.51 17.29 9.99
C ARG A 85 -9.59 17.60 11.02
N LYS A 86 -10.85 17.66 10.58
CA LYS A 86 -11.97 17.91 11.50
C LYS A 86 -12.19 16.75 12.48
N SER A 87 -11.99 15.50 12.07
CA SER A 87 -12.01 14.35 12.96
C SER A 87 -10.95 14.47 14.05
N MET A 88 -9.70 14.80 13.69
CA MET A 88 -8.58 14.99 14.62
C MET A 88 -8.82 16.14 15.62
N GLU A 89 -9.40 17.27 15.18
CA GLU A 89 -9.78 18.38 16.05
C GLU A 89 -10.82 17.97 17.10
N LEU A 90 -11.79 17.14 16.69
CA LEU A 90 -12.88 16.68 17.56
C LEU A 90 -12.46 15.56 18.52
N ASN A 91 -11.49 14.74 18.14
CA ASN A 91 -10.91 13.67 18.94
C ASN A 91 -9.38 13.62 18.79
N PRO A 92 -8.64 14.43 19.58
CA PRO A 92 -7.17 14.47 19.53
C PRO A 92 -6.49 13.15 19.93
N ASP A 93 -7.22 12.25 20.59
CA ASP A 93 -6.73 10.94 21.02
C ASP A 93 -6.98 9.81 20.00
N ASP A 94 -7.62 10.15 18.87
CA ASP A 94 -7.82 9.19 17.77
C ASP A 94 -6.47 8.71 17.22
N ARG A 95 -6.39 7.41 16.94
CA ARG A 95 -5.18 6.77 16.39
C ARG A 95 -5.24 6.63 14.87
N ASP A 96 -6.46 6.49 14.33
CA ASP A 96 -6.68 6.19 12.91
C ASP A 96 -6.72 7.45 12.06
N ALA A 97 -7.46 8.49 12.50
CA ALA A 97 -7.63 9.71 11.71
C ALA A 97 -6.29 10.41 11.37
N PRO A 98 -5.31 10.54 12.30
CA PRO A 98 -4.00 11.10 11.96
C PRO A 98 -3.24 10.27 10.91
N SER A 99 -3.23 8.93 11.03
CA SER A 99 -2.58 8.05 10.04
C SER A 99 -3.27 8.12 8.69
N ASN A 100 -4.62 8.14 8.66
CA ASN A 100 -5.40 8.30 7.43
C ASN A 100 -5.13 9.65 6.76
N TYR A 101 -5.01 10.73 7.54
CA TYR A 101 -4.67 12.07 7.07
C TYR A 101 -3.28 12.09 6.41
N LEU A 102 -2.27 11.54 7.08
CA LEU A 102 -0.90 11.50 6.58
C LEU A 102 -0.77 10.63 5.32
N LEU A 103 -1.37 9.43 5.33
CA LEU A 103 -1.41 8.57 4.15
C LEU A 103 -2.15 9.22 2.97
N CYS A 104 -3.23 9.97 3.24
CA CYS A 104 -4.01 10.63 2.19
C CYS A 104 -3.18 11.64 1.39
N HIS A 105 -2.24 12.34 2.01
CA HIS A 105 -1.34 13.26 1.30
C HIS A 105 -0.50 12.57 0.21
N MET A 106 -0.15 11.28 0.41
CA MET A 106 0.63 10.52 -0.56
C MET A 106 -0.12 10.22 -1.87
N TYR A 107 -1.46 10.30 -1.86
CA TYR A 107 -2.30 10.04 -3.02
C TYR A 107 -2.58 11.28 -3.88
N ILE A 108 -2.28 12.47 -3.37
CA ILE A 108 -2.64 13.73 -3.99
C ILE A 108 -1.48 14.21 -4.87
N PRO A 109 -1.72 14.44 -6.19
CA PRO A 109 -0.70 14.99 -7.07
C PRO A 109 -0.33 16.42 -6.64
N ASP A 110 0.88 16.82 -6.98
CA ASP A 110 1.41 18.18 -6.83
C ASP A 110 1.43 18.73 -5.37
N MET A 111 1.30 17.83 -4.38
CA MET A 111 1.54 18.20 -2.98
C MET A 111 3.01 18.59 -2.78
N ASP A 112 3.24 19.66 -2.03
CA ASP A 112 4.60 20.05 -1.62
C ASP A 112 5.21 18.95 -0.73
N PRO A 113 6.29 18.27 -1.16
CA PRO A 113 6.91 17.21 -0.36
C PRO A 113 7.38 17.65 1.01
N LYS A 114 7.78 18.92 1.15
CA LYS A 114 8.21 19.49 2.44
C LYS A 114 7.03 19.63 3.39
N LEU A 115 5.88 20.07 2.89
CA LEU A 115 4.66 20.13 3.70
C LEU A 115 4.27 18.72 4.19
N VAL A 116 4.29 17.73 3.31
CA VAL A 116 3.97 16.34 3.67
C VAL A 116 4.95 15.83 4.74
N PHE A 117 6.25 16.08 4.58
CA PHE A 117 7.26 15.73 5.56
C PHE A 117 7.03 16.41 6.93
N GLU A 118 6.77 17.73 6.95
CA GLU A 118 6.56 18.45 8.20
C GLU A 118 5.30 18.00 8.96
N GLU A 119 4.22 17.61 8.24
CA GLU A 119 3.03 17.03 8.88
C GLU A 119 3.34 15.66 9.53
N HIS A 120 4.11 14.78 8.86
CA HIS A 120 4.57 13.52 9.44
C HIS A 120 5.44 13.74 10.67
N LYS A 121 6.43 14.62 10.57
CA LYS A 121 7.36 14.97 11.65
C LYS A 121 6.63 15.56 12.86
N LYS A 122 5.68 16.46 12.64
CA LYS A 122 4.84 17.05 13.70
C LYS A 122 4.04 15.98 14.42
N TRP A 123 3.43 15.06 13.68
CA TRP A 123 2.71 13.92 14.25
C TRP A 123 3.66 13.03 15.06
N GLY A 124 4.83 12.68 14.53
CA GLY A 124 5.81 11.83 15.21
C GLY A 124 6.33 12.43 16.52
N ILE A 125 6.63 13.74 16.54
CA ILE A 125 7.01 14.45 17.75
C ILE A 125 5.88 14.41 18.80
N SER A 126 4.64 14.64 18.38
CA SER A 126 3.47 14.59 19.26
C SER A 126 3.28 13.18 19.84
N THR A 127 3.38 12.15 18.99
CA THR A 127 3.24 10.75 19.39
C THR A 127 4.34 10.31 20.34
N THR A 128 5.60 10.72 20.12
CA THR A 128 6.71 10.41 21.02
C THR A 128 6.57 11.11 22.38
N LYS A 129 5.96 12.30 22.43
CA LYS A 129 5.62 12.95 23.72
C LYS A 129 4.56 12.14 24.51
N LYS A 130 3.58 11.56 23.82
CA LYS A 130 2.52 10.74 24.42
C LYS A 130 3.04 9.35 24.82
N PHE A 131 3.97 8.78 24.05
CA PHE A 131 4.61 7.49 24.24
C PHE A 131 6.14 7.65 24.25
N PRO A 132 6.73 8.22 25.34
CA PRO A 132 8.16 8.45 25.39
C PRO A 132 8.94 7.12 25.46
N PRO A 133 10.19 7.07 24.93
CA PRO A 133 11.06 5.91 25.04
C PRO A 133 11.13 5.39 26.49
N ALA A 134 10.87 4.11 26.69
CA ALA A 134 10.61 3.54 28.00
C ALA A 134 11.66 2.50 28.44
N PHE A 135 12.57 2.10 27.54
CA PHE A 135 13.46 0.95 27.78
C PHE A 135 14.93 1.33 27.76
N LYS A 136 15.73 0.58 28.54
CA LYS A 136 17.20 0.64 28.56
C LYS A 136 17.75 -0.69 28.05
N PHE A 137 18.74 -0.63 27.18
CA PHE A 137 19.30 -1.81 26.56
C PHE A 137 20.62 -2.23 27.24
N LYS A 138 20.77 -3.53 27.44
CA LYS A 138 22.05 -4.11 27.86
C LYS A 138 22.94 -4.29 26.64
N PRO A 139 24.27 -4.17 26.82
CA PRO A 139 25.20 -4.53 25.74
C PRO A 139 24.95 -5.98 25.28
N ARG A 140 25.04 -6.19 23.98
CA ARG A 140 24.92 -7.50 23.38
C ARG A 140 26.18 -8.36 23.71
N GLU A 141 25.97 -9.65 23.93
CA GLU A 141 27.09 -10.60 24.14
C GLU A 141 27.89 -10.75 22.85
N ALA A 142 29.23 -10.77 22.97
CA ALA A 142 30.10 -10.95 21.81
C ALA A 142 29.85 -12.31 21.15
N GLY A 143 29.68 -12.32 19.82
CA GLY A 143 29.45 -13.56 19.07
C GLY A 143 27.98 -14.06 19.08
N ALA A 144 27.07 -13.44 19.84
CA ALA A 144 25.67 -13.82 19.77
C ALA A 144 25.07 -13.46 18.41
N LYS A 145 24.05 -14.19 17.93
CA LYS A 145 23.30 -13.87 16.71
C LYS A 145 22.55 -12.53 16.88
N ILE A 146 22.43 -11.76 15.81
CA ILE A 146 21.59 -10.55 15.81
C ILE A 146 20.15 -10.99 15.77
N ARG A 147 19.36 -10.57 16.75
CA ARG A 147 17.92 -10.86 16.79
C ARG A 147 17.14 -9.77 16.07
N VAL A 148 16.49 -10.16 14.95
CA VAL A 148 15.74 -9.27 14.08
C VAL A 148 14.25 -9.52 14.28
N GLY A 149 13.52 -8.51 14.74
CA GLY A 149 12.06 -8.55 14.94
C GLY A 149 11.32 -7.92 13.77
N PHE A 150 10.19 -8.50 13.36
CA PHE A 150 9.28 -7.92 12.37
C PHE A 150 7.89 -7.81 12.97
N LEU A 151 7.35 -6.58 13.07
CA LEU A 151 6.01 -6.31 13.61
C LEU A 151 5.10 -5.81 12.50
N SER A 152 4.00 -6.53 12.25
CA SER A 152 2.96 -6.08 11.33
C SER A 152 1.63 -6.82 11.53
N ALA A 153 0.53 -6.13 11.27
CA ALA A 153 -0.78 -6.73 11.03
C ALA A 153 -0.90 -7.39 9.65
N ASP A 154 0.07 -7.17 8.76
CA ASP A 154 0.07 -7.60 7.35
C ASP A 154 0.85 -8.90 7.12
N LEU A 155 1.27 -9.59 8.19
CA LEU A 155 1.89 -10.93 8.12
C LEU A 155 0.83 -12.02 7.88
N CYS A 156 0.02 -11.82 6.83
CA CYS A 156 -1.08 -12.65 6.37
C CYS A 156 -1.21 -12.51 4.85
N HIS A 157 -2.33 -12.94 4.27
CA HIS A 157 -2.66 -12.70 2.86
C HIS A 157 -2.80 -11.19 2.58
N HIS A 158 -1.67 -10.54 2.30
CA HIS A 158 -1.52 -9.10 2.08
C HIS A 158 -0.39 -8.83 1.06
N PRO A 159 -0.40 -7.71 0.31
CA PRO A 159 0.71 -7.34 -0.58
C PRO A 159 2.11 -7.42 0.02
N VAL A 160 2.28 -7.10 1.30
CA VAL A 160 3.56 -7.22 2.04
C VAL A 160 4.11 -8.65 2.01
N ALA A 161 3.23 -9.67 2.02
CA ALA A 161 3.62 -11.07 2.04
C ALA A 161 4.53 -11.45 0.87
N HIS A 162 4.22 -10.94 -0.34
CA HIS A 162 4.97 -11.20 -1.57
C HIS A 162 6.43 -10.70 -1.57
N PHE A 163 6.78 -9.86 -0.61
CA PHE A 163 8.11 -9.24 -0.53
C PHE A 163 8.85 -9.59 0.77
N ILE A 164 8.14 -9.97 1.83
CA ILE A 164 8.76 -10.34 3.11
C ILE A 164 9.16 -11.82 3.14
N GLU A 165 8.44 -12.68 2.42
CA GLU A 165 8.66 -14.12 2.43
C GLU A 165 10.07 -14.53 2.01
N PRO A 166 10.70 -13.94 0.96
CA PRO A 166 12.09 -14.22 0.61
C PRO A 166 13.06 -13.98 1.77
N ILE A 167 12.83 -12.95 2.59
CA ILE A 167 13.65 -12.67 3.78
C ILE A 167 13.48 -13.77 4.82
N PHE A 168 12.22 -14.15 5.15
CA PHE A 168 11.93 -15.18 6.16
C PHE A 168 12.47 -16.56 5.78
N ARG A 169 12.49 -16.86 4.48
CA ARG A 169 12.99 -18.14 3.96
C ARG A 169 14.51 -18.19 3.86
N GLY A 170 15.16 -17.08 3.46
CA GLY A 170 16.53 -17.07 2.97
C GLY A 170 17.61 -16.56 3.94
N TYR A 171 17.28 -15.96 5.10
CA TYR A 171 18.28 -15.38 6.00
C TYR A 171 19.25 -16.42 6.57
N ASP A 172 20.50 -15.99 6.82
CA ASP A 172 21.56 -16.78 7.41
C ASP A 172 21.31 -17.04 8.91
N ARG A 173 20.85 -18.26 9.22
CA ARG A 173 20.52 -18.71 10.58
C ARG A 173 21.72 -18.82 11.51
N GLU A 174 22.96 -18.79 11.00
CA GLU A 174 24.15 -18.77 11.86
C GLU A 174 24.43 -17.36 12.38
N ARG A 175 24.01 -16.33 11.66
CA ARG A 175 24.26 -14.92 12.00
C ARG A 175 23.05 -14.22 12.61
N PHE A 176 21.87 -14.61 12.22
CA PHE A 176 20.62 -13.95 12.59
C PHE A 176 19.62 -14.90 13.25
N GLU A 177 18.78 -14.36 14.10
CA GLU A 177 17.60 -14.99 14.66
C GLU A 177 16.39 -14.11 14.37
N VAL A 178 15.38 -14.64 13.71
CA VAL A 178 14.21 -13.87 13.26
C VAL A 178 13.02 -14.14 14.15
N VAL A 179 12.42 -13.06 14.67
CA VAL A 179 11.20 -13.07 15.47
C VAL A 179 10.11 -12.32 14.72
N ALA A 180 8.99 -12.95 14.44
CA ALA A 180 7.84 -12.30 13.83
C ALA A 180 6.73 -12.06 14.89
N TYR A 181 6.27 -10.82 14.96
CA TYR A 181 5.14 -10.38 15.79
C TYR A 181 3.94 -10.17 14.89
N GLY A 182 3.14 -11.23 14.76
CA GLY A 182 1.93 -11.25 13.96
C GLY A 182 0.79 -10.53 14.69
N ASP A 183 0.39 -9.37 14.19
CA ASP A 183 -0.68 -8.55 14.75
C ASP A 183 -1.98 -8.63 13.91
N GLN A 184 -2.08 -9.61 13.03
CA GLN A 184 -3.23 -9.83 12.16
C GLN A 184 -4.48 -10.23 12.97
N ARG A 185 -5.65 -9.73 12.54
CA ARG A 185 -6.94 -10.05 13.18
C ARG A 185 -7.40 -11.49 12.97
N LYS A 186 -6.88 -12.14 11.93
CA LYS A 186 -7.21 -13.51 11.56
C LYS A 186 -6.00 -14.15 10.93
N SER A 187 -5.59 -15.29 11.47
CA SER A 187 -4.56 -16.13 10.87
C SER A 187 -5.09 -16.84 9.63
N ASP A 188 -4.23 -16.99 8.62
CA ASP A 188 -4.50 -17.65 7.35
C ASP A 188 -3.31 -18.56 6.95
N GLU A 189 -3.34 -19.08 5.72
CA GLU A 189 -2.28 -19.94 5.20
C GLU A 189 -0.92 -19.25 5.10
N PHE A 190 -0.88 -17.93 4.83
CA PHE A 190 0.35 -17.14 4.80
C PHE A 190 0.96 -17.01 6.19
N SER A 191 0.18 -16.59 7.19
CA SER A 191 0.65 -16.50 8.58
C SER A 191 1.13 -17.85 9.11
N ALA A 192 0.43 -18.94 8.78
CA ALA A 192 0.84 -20.30 9.16
C ALA A 192 2.15 -20.73 8.47
N ARG A 193 2.39 -20.27 7.22
CA ARG A 193 3.64 -20.53 6.48
C ARG A 193 4.79 -19.72 7.06
N PHE A 194 4.59 -18.44 7.32
CA PHE A 194 5.61 -17.56 7.94
C PHE A 194 6.04 -18.05 9.32
N ALA A 195 5.10 -18.51 10.14
CA ALA A 195 5.40 -19.07 11.46
C ALA A 195 6.36 -20.28 11.42
N LYS A 196 6.44 -20.98 10.29
CA LYS A 196 7.38 -22.11 10.07
C LYS A 196 8.75 -21.66 9.54
N GLN A 197 8.84 -20.45 8.99
CA GLN A 197 10.03 -19.93 8.34
C GLN A 197 10.90 -19.10 9.30
N VAL A 198 10.32 -18.58 10.39
CA VAL A 198 11.04 -17.79 11.41
C VAL A 198 11.42 -18.63 12.63
N ASP A 199 12.37 -18.15 13.45
CA ASP A 199 12.81 -18.85 14.67
C ASP A 199 11.76 -18.74 15.79
N LEU A 200 11.05 -17.62 15.86
CA LEU A 200 10.00 -17.40 16.86
C LEU A 200 8.84 -16.61 16.26
N TRP A 201 7.63 -17.14 16.42
CA TRP A 201 6.37 -16.46 16.07
C TRP A 201 5.61 -16.08 17.34
N ARG A 202 5.16 -14.81 17.41
CA ARG A 202 4.33 -14.27 18.48
C ARG A 202 3.00 -13.77 17.93
N GLU A 203 1.87 -14.25 18.45
CA GLU A 203 0.54 -13.67 18.22
C GLU A 203 0.37 -12.45 19.12
N THR A 204 0.16 -11.26 18.54
CA THR A 204 0.22 -10.01 19.31
C THR A 204 -1.05 -9.16 19.28
N SER A 205 -2.07 -9.56 18.54
CA SER A 205 -3.31 -8.79 18.36
C SER A 205 -4.10 -8.51 19.66
N SER A 206 -3.83 -9.25 20.74
CA SER A 206 -4.45 -9.03 22.04
C SER A 206 -3.71 -8.04 22.95
N TYR A 207 -2.49 -7.64 22.59
CA TYR A 207 -1.70 -6.72 23.38
C TYR A 207 -2.02 -5.27 23.05
N ASP A 208 -2.05 -4.40 24.06
CA ASP A 208 -1.93 -2.96 23.84
C ASP A 208 -0.47 -2.58 23.48
N ASP A 209 -0.23 -1.32 23.08
CA ASP A 209 1.10 -0.90 22.64
C ASP A 209 2.16 -1.01 23.73
N ARG A 210 1.81 -0.76 25.00
CA ARG A 210 2.76 -0.86 26.13
C ARG A 210 3.10 -2.31 26.46
N GLY A 211 2.10 -3.18 26.45
CA GLY A 211 2.29 -4.61 26.65
C GLY A 211 3.11 -5.24 25.53
N LEU A 212 2.83 -4.87 24.28
CA LEU A 212 3.60 -5.36 23.13
C LEU A 212 5.05 -4.83 23.14
N ALA A 213 5.25 -3.55 23.43
CA ALA A 213 6.62 -3.01 23.55
C ALA A 213 7.41 -3.70 24.66
N LYS A 214 6.77 -4.03 25.79
CA LYS A 214 7.40 -4.80 26.89
C LYS A 214 7.77 -6.20 26.41
N LEU A 215 6.89 -6.92 25.74
CA LEU A 215 7.15 -8.25 25.18
C LEU A 215 8.37 -8.24 24.23
N ILE A 216 8.42 -7.29 23.28
CA ILE A 216 9.51 -7.13 22.33
C ILE A 216 10.86 -6.87 23.06
N HIS A 217 10.81 -6.02 24.09
CA HIS A 217 12.01 -5.75 24.90
C HIS A 217 12.46 -6.99 25.70
N GLU A 218 11.54 -7.77 26.26
CA GLU A 218 11.83 -9.02 26.97
C GLU A 218 12.39 -10.09 26.03
N ASP A 219 11.94 -10.13 24.80
CA ASP A 219 12.50 -10.98 23.74
C ASP A 219 13.89 -10.52 23.27
N ARG A 220 14.43 -9.39 23.76
CA ARG A 220 15.76 -8.84 23.47
C ARG A 220 16.01 -8.69 21.96
N VAL A 221 15.06 -8.11 21.26
CA VAL A 221 15.21 -7.78 19.84
C VAL A 221 16.29 -6.70 19.69
N ASP A 222 17.25 -6.94 18.81
CA ASP A 222 18.33 -5.99 18.49
C ASP A 222 17.89 -4.97 17.42
N ILE A 223 17.25 -5.44 16.34
CA ILE A 223 16.77 -4.63 15.22
C ILE A 223 15.28 -4.95 15.03
N LEU A 224 14.42 -3.96 15.17
CA LEU A 224 12.97 -4.12 15.04
C LEU A 224 12.45 -3.42 13.77
N PHE A 225 11.80 -4.18 12.90
CA PHE A 225 11.19 -3.69 11.67
C PHE A 225 9.71 -3.34 11.87
N GLU A 226 9.36 -2.16 11.39
CA GLU A 226 8.02 -1.64 11.19
C GLU A 226 7.65 -1.84 9.71
N LEU A 227 6.53 -2.54 9.43
CA LEU A 227 6.19 -2.90 8.05
C LEU A 227 4.90 -2.23 7.54
N ALA A 228 4.24 -1.39 8.32
CA ALA A 228 2.93 -0.83 7.98
C ALA A 228 2.95 0.70 7.77
N GLY A 229 3.81 1.44 8.48
CA GLY A 229 3.79 2.90 8.51
C GLY A 229 2.40 3.43 8.90
N HIS A 230 1.88 4.40 8.16
CA HIS A 230 0.56 4.97 8.41
C HIS A 230 -0.59 4.23 7.70
N THR A 231 -0.40 2.95 7.31
CA THR A 231 -1.50 2.12 6.84
C THR A 231 -2.39 1.64 7.99
N ALA A 232 -3.52 1.03 7.66
CA ALA A 232 -4.47 0.54 8.66
C ALA A 232 -3.82 -0.48 9.61
N TYR A 233 -4.28 -0.47 10.88
CA TYR A 233 -3.80 -1.37 11.94
C TYR A 233 -2.32 -1.25 12.28
N ASN A 234 -1.68 -0.11 11.98
CA ASN A 234 -0.31 0.13 12.37
C ASN A 234 -0.13 0.15 13.89
N ARG A 235 1.11 -0.12 14.31
CA ARG A 235 1.52 -0.14 15.73
C ARG A 235 2.64 0.87 16.00
N LEU A 236 2.57 2.05 15.35
CA LEU A 236 3.60 3.10 15.50
C LEU A 236 3.75 3.59 16.96
N GLY A 237 2.72 3.45 17.79
CA GLY A 237 2.81 3.69 19.24
C GLY A 237 3.81 2.76 19.94
N VAL A 238 3.98 1.52 19.49
CA VAL A 238 5.02 0.59 19.98
C VAL A 238 6.41 1.14 19.66
N PHE A 239 6.62 1.60 18.43
CA PHE A 239 7.91 2.15 17.98
C PHE A 239 8.25 3.47 18.67
N ALA A 240 7.24 4.28 19.03
CA ALA A 240 7.45 5.49 19.83
C ALA A 240 8.03 5.16 21.22
N LEU A 241 7.62 4.05 21.84
CA LEU A 241 8.16 3.55 23.12
C LEU A 241 9.60 3.03 23.02
N LYS A 242 10.16 2.83 21.81
CA LYS A 242 11.52 2.38 21.53
C LYS A 242 11.88 1.05 22.24
N PRO A 243 11.18 -0.09 21.97
CA PRO A 243 11.45 -1.37 22.64
C PRO A 243 12.72 -2.08 22.16
N ALA A 244 13.29 -1.69 21.02
CA ALA A 244 14.55 -2.21 20.49
C ALA A 244 15.59 -1.08 20.30
N PRO A 245 16.89 -1.36 20.46
CA PRO A 245 17.95 -0.35 20.31
C PRO A 245 17.99 0.24 18.89
N VAL A 246 17.74 -0.59 17.86
CA VAL A 246 17.67 -0.17 16.46
C VAL A 246 16.26 -0.43 15.95
N GLN A 247 15.63 0.58 15.32
CA GLN A 247 14.29 0.47 14.72
C GLN A 247 14.32 0.93 13.27
N VAL A 248 13.63 0.20 12.42
CA VAL A 248 13.71 0.33 10.97
C VAL A 248 12.31 0.38 10.35
N SER A 249 12.05 1.31 9.45
CA SER A 249 10.86 1.29 8.60
C SER A 249 11.18 0.63 7.26
N TYR A 250 10.31 -0.27 6.82
CA TYR A 250 10.49 -0.97 5.55
C TYR A 250 9.15 -1.39 4.96
N LEU A 251 9.05 -1.38 3.65
CA LEU A 251 8.14 -2.07 2.77
C LEU A 251 6.73 -1.47 2.67
N GLY A 252 5.90 -1.48 3.73
CA GLY A 252 4.46 -1.24 3.60
C GLY A 252 4.04 0.21 3.45
N TYR A 253 4.91 1.17 3.77
CA TYR A 253 4.62 2.61 3.66
C TYR A 253 5.67 3.34 2.82
N PRO A 254 5.28 4.06 1.76
CA PRO A 254 6.23 4.62 0.79
C PRO A 254 6.70 6.05 1.16
N GLY A 255 7.02 6.29 2.41
CA GLY A 255 7.51 7.58 2.92
C GLY A 255 8.02 7.49 4.35
N THR A 256 8.37 8.64 4.94
CA THR A 256 8.77 8.71 6.34
C THR A 256 7.62 8.35 7.26
N THR A 257 7.92 7.70 8.38
CA THR A 257 6.96 7.51 9.48
C THR A 257 6.77 8.80 10.29
N GLY A 258 7.76 9.69 10.24
CA GLY A 258 7.81 10.91 11.06
C GLY A 258 8.25 10.67 12.50
N LEU A 259 8.41 9.41 12.95
CA LEU A 259 8.82 9.09 14.31
C LEU A 259 10.33 9.29 14.51
N PRO A 260 10.77 10.12 15.47
CA PRO A 260 12.19 10.30 15.77
C PRO A 260 12.84 9.07 16.44
N THR A 261 12.04 8.09 16.82
CA THR A 261 12.48 6.83 17.45
C THR A 261 12.74 5.72 16.45
N ILE A 262 12.39 5.88 15.18
CA ILE A 262 12.78 4.98 14.10
C ILE A 262 14.07 5.52 13.48
N ASP A 263 15.13 4.72 13.53
CA ASP A 263 16.49 5.16 13.20
C ASP A 263 16.78 5.12 11.70
N PHE A 264 16.27 4.08 11.03
CA PHE A 264 16.58 3.81 9.63
C PHE A 264 15.35 3.50 8.81
N ARG A 265 15.47 3.69 7.49
CA ARG A 265 14.53 3.22 6.49
C ARG A 265 15.28 2.50 5.38
N ILE A 266 14.84 1.28 5.03
CA ILE A 266 15.37 0.56 3.86
C ILE A 266 14.71 1.09 2.59
N THR A 267 15.55 1.32 1.58
CA THR A 267 15.20 1.77 0.23
C THR A 267 16.26 1.34 -0.78
N ASP A 268 16.22 1.84 -2.01
CA ASP A 268 17.25 1.70 -3.04
C ASP A 268 17.58 3.04 -3.73
N ALA A 269 18.59 3.02 -4.61
CA ALA A 269 19.03 4.22 -5.31
C ALA A 269 18.08 4.72 -6.40
N PHE A 270 17.12 3.90 -6.84
CA PHE A 270 16.13 4.28 -7.86
C PHE A 270 14.89 4.92 -7.22
N ALA A 271 14.42 4.36 -6.11
CA ALA A 271 13.29 4.93 -5.37
C ALA A 271 13.71 6.19 -4.60
N ASP A 272 14.91 6.20 -4.02
CA ASP A 272 15.49 7.33 -3.29
C ASP A 272 16.91 7.61 -3.78
N PRO A 273 17.11 8.32 -4.90
CA PRO A 273 18.45 8.66 -5.37
C PRO A 273 19.21 9.49 -4.33
N GLN A 274 20.51 9.22 -4.20
CA GLN A 274 21.34 9.88 -3.20
C GLN A 274 21.33 11.41 -3.35
N GLY A 275 21.17 12.12 -2.23
CA GLY A 275 21.12 13.59 -2.19
C GLY A 275 19.78 14.22 -2.61
N THR A 276 18.74 13.40 -2.90
CA THR A 276 17.47 13.93 -3.41
C THR A 276 16.32 13.89 -2.42
N THR A 277 16.22 12.86 -1.59
CA THR A 277 15.04 12.62 -0.74
C THR A 277 15.33 12.54 0.75
N GLU A 278 16.60 12.51 1.17
CA GLU A 278 17.02 12.38 2.58
C GLU A 278 16.37 13.43 3.49
N HIS A 279 16.20 14.64 2.97
CA HIS A 279 15.59 15.77 3.70
C HIS A 279 14.06 15.62 3.90
N LEU A 280 13.45 14.59 3.30
CA LEU A 280 12.03 14.25 3.41
C LEU A 280 11.77 13.07 4.36
N HIS A 281 12.80 12.62 5.09
CA HIS A 281 12.70 11.51 6.04
C HIS A 281 13.24 11.91 7.40
N THR A 282 12.61 11.43 8.48
CA THR A 282 13.16 11.50 9.84
C THR A 282 14.18 10.38 10.06
N GLU A 283 14.04 9.29 9.33
CA GLU A 283 14.88 8.12 9.33
C GLU A 283 16.12 8.32 8.43
N LYS A 284 17.27 7.76 8.80
CA LYS A 284 18.39 7.65 7.89
C LYS A 284 18.13 6.58 6.83
N LEU A 285 18.28 6.95 5.55
CA LEU A 285 18.07 6.02 4.45
C LEU A 285 19.22 5.03 4.33
N ILE A 286 18.92 3.74 4.32
CA ILE A 286 19.85 2.63 4.02
C ILE A 286 19.42 2.06 2.66
N ARG A 287 20.30 2.19 1.66
CA ARG A 287 20.04 1.74 0.30
C ARG A 287 20.61 0.34 0.10
N VAL A 288 19.72 -0.63 -0.08
CA VAL A 288 20.15 -1.96 -0.51
C VAL A 288 20.62 -1.91 -1.96
N PRO A 289 21.51 -2.80 -2.37
CA PRO A 289 21.93 -2.87 -3.77
C PRO A 289 20.76 -3.14 -4.71
N GLU A 290 20.76 -2.46 -5.86
CA GLU A 290 19.87 -2.67 -6.99
C GLU A 290 18.39 -2.37 -6.72
N CYS A 291 17.65 -3.19 -5.97
CA CYS A 291 16.22 -3.04 -5.76
C CYS A 291 15.86 -3.34 -4.29
N ALA A 292 15.05 -2.49 -3.68
CA ALA A 292 14.58 -2.69 -2.31
C ALA A 292 13.44 -3.72 -2.19
N TRP A 293 13.03 -4.33 -3.28
CA TRP A 293 11.98 -5.35 -3.31
C TRP A 293 12.51 -6.65 -3.90
N CYS A 294 12.06 -7.77 -3.33
CA CYS A 294 12.22 -9.10 -3.91
C CYS A 294 10.82 -9.70 -4.05
N PHE A 295 10.37 -9.90 -5.29
CA PHE A 295 8.99 -10.31 -5.56
C PHE A 295 8.84 -11.82 -5.61
N GLU A 296 7.92 -12.34 -4.80
CA GLU A 296 7.46 -13.74 -4.86
C GLU A 296 6.06 -13.76 -5.51
N PRO A 297 5.91 -14.28 -6.73
CA PRO A 297 4.61 -14.39 -7.39
C PRO A 297 3.74 -15.44 -6.69
N ASP A 298 2.42 -15.24 -6.74
CA ASP A 298 1.48 -16.25 -6.23
C ASP A 298 1.56 -17.55 -7.05
N ALA A 299 1.64 -18.69 -6.37
CA ALA A 299 1.77 -20.01 -7.00
C ALA A 299 0.54 -20.39 -7.86
N SER A 300 -0.63 -19.77 -7.61
CA SER A 300 -1.85 -19.96 -8.40
C SER A 300 -1.93 -19.09 -9.64
N ALA A 301 -0.89 -18.29 -9.95
CA ALA A 301 -0.87 -17.42 -11.11
C ALA A 301 -1.04 -18.23 -12.41
N PRO A 302 -2.01 -17.89 -13.27
CA PRO A 302 -2.23 -18.59 -14.53
C PRO A 302 -1.08 -18.34 -15.53
N GLU A 303 -1.02 -19.15 -16.58
CA GLU A 303 -0.05 -18.93 -17.67
C GLU A 303 -0.36 -17.64 -18.44
N VAL A 304 0.66 -17.06 -19.06
CA VAL A 304 0.50 -15.86 -19.88
C VAL A 304 -0.20 -16.24 -21.19
N GLU A 305 -1.34 -15.61 -21.46
CA GLU A 305 -2.05 -15.78 -22.74
C GLU A 305 -1.49 -14.86 -23.84
N PRO A 306 -1.74 -15.16 -25.12
CA PRO A 306 -1.39 -14.29 -26.24
C PRO A 306 -1.90 -12.86 -26.07
N LEU A 307 -1.31 -11.91 -26.80
CA LEU A 307 -1.69 -10.50 -26.76
C LEU A 307 -3.19 -10.33 -27.09
N PRO A 308 -4.02 -9.79 -26.19
CA PRO A 308 -5.47 -9.70 -26.41
C PRO A 308 -5.86 -8.82 -27.59
N ALA A 309 -5.08 -7.81 -27.94
CA ALA A 309 -5.34 -6.95 -29.09
C ALA A 309 -5.38 -7.71 -30.42
N LEU A 310 -4.64 -8.82 -30.57
CA LEU A 310 -4.68 -9.66 -31.78
C LEU A 310 -6.05 -10.30 -32.02
N LYS A 311 -6.75 -10.66 -30.93
CA LYS A 311 -8.08 -11.25 -30.99
C LYS A 311 -9.18 -10.18 -31.03
N ASN A 312 -9.01 -9.12 -30.27
CA ASN A 312 -10.04 -8.09 -30.06
C ASN A 312 -10.08 -7.05 -31.19
N GLY A 313 -8.96 -6.83 -31.91
CA GLY A 313 -8.82 -5.79 -32.91
C GLY A 313 -8.65 -4.38 -32.34
N TYR A 314 -8.46 -4.25 -31.03
CA TYR A 314 -8.19 -3.00 -30.31
C TYR A 314 -7.29 -3.23 -29.09
N VAL A 315 -6.58 -2.18 -28.67
CA VAL A 315 -5.71 -2.21 -27.49
C VAL A 315 -6.52 -1.92 -26.23
N THR A 316 -6.23 -2.65 -25.16
CA THR A 316 -6.80 -2.42 -23.82
C THR A 316 -5.72 -1.92 -22.87
N PHE A 317 -5.88 -0.71 -22.38
CA PHE A 317 -5.11 -0.18 -21.27
C PHE A 317 -5.70 -0.64 -19.95
N GLY A 318 -4.86 -0.95 -18.95
CA GLY A 318 -5.34 -1.46 -17.66
C GLY A 318 -4.65 -0.83 -16.45
N CYS A 319 -5.42 -0.64 -15.36
CA CYS A 319 -4.88 -0.29 -14.04
C CYS A 319 -5.66 -1.00 -12.95
N PHE A 320 -4.98 -1.84 -12.16
CA PHE A 320 -5.60 -2.60 -11.07
C PHE A 320 -5.16 -2.10 -9.67
N ASN A 321 -4.65 -0.88 -9.63
CA ASN A 321 -4.32 -0.20 -8.39
C ASN A 321 -5.59 0.13 -7.57
N ASN A 322 -5.41 0.24 -6.25
CA ASN A 322 -6.45 0.74 -5.36
C ASN A 322 -6.91 2.13 -5.83
N MET A 323 -8.23 2.36 -5.84
CA MET A 323 -8.82 3.65 -6.25
C MET A 323 -8.27 4.85 -5.49
N ALA A 324 -7.84 4.68 -4.23
CA ALA A 324 -7.19 5.74 -3.46
C ALA A 324 -5.89 6.27 -4.12
N LYS A 325 -5.21 5.45 -4.93
CA LYS A 325 -4.01 5.85 -5.69
C LYS A 325 -4.35 6.64 -6.96
N LEU A 326 -5.60 6.62 -7.37
CA LEU A 326 -6.10 7.33 -8.54
C LEU A 326 -6.57 8.73 -8.14
N ASN A 327 -6.65 9.62 -9.11
CA ASN A 327 -7.07 11.00 -8.90
C ASN A 327 -7.57 11.63 -10.22
N PRO A 328 -8.28 12.78 -10.17
CA PRO A 328 -8.82 13.42 -11.38
C PRO A 328 -7.78 13.74 -12.45
N SER A 329 -6.58 14.19 -12.08
CA SER A 329 -5.51 14.50 -13.05
C SER A 329 -5.05 13.25 -13.81
N LEU A 330 -5.02 12.10 -13.13
CA LEU A 330 -4.71 10.82 -13.76
C LEU A 330 -5.82 10.37 -14.72
N PHE A 331 -7.09 10.56 -14.34
CA PHE A 331 -8.23 10.27 -15.22
C PHE A 331 -8.23 11.15 -16.47
N GLU A 332 -7.87 12.43 -16.37
CA GLU A 332 -7.67 13.33 -17.52
C GLU A 332 -6.57 12.81 -18.44
N THR A 333 -5.46 12.34 -17.85
CA THR A 333 -4.34 11.75 -18.59
C THR A 333 -4.77 10.51 -19.37
N TRP A 334 -5.54 9.62 -18.74
CA TRP A 334 -6.04 8.41 -19.39
C TRP A 334 -7.14 8.70 -20.45
N ALA A 335 -8.00 9.69 -20.21
CA ALA A 335 -8.97 10.14 -21.22
C ALA A 335 -8.26 10.64 -22.49
N GLU A 336 -7.17 11.41 -22.34
CA GLU A 336 -6.35 11.87 -23.46
C GLU A 336 -5.71 10.70 -24.22
N ILE A 337 -5.17 9.68 -23.53
CA ILE A 337 -4.65 8.47 -24.18
C ILE A 337 -5.75 7.77 -25.00
N LEU A 338 -6.95 7.59 -24.42
CA LEU A 338 -8.08 6.93 -25.08
C LEU A 338 -8.57 7.72 -26.31
N LEU A 339 -8.55 9.04 -26.28
CA LEU A 339 -8.90 9.90 -27.41
C LEU A 339 -7.86 9.79 -28.54
N ARG A 340 -6.59 9.67 -28.19
CA ARG A 340 -5.47 9.57 -29.16
C ARG A 340 -5.28 8.15 -29.71
N VAL A 341 -5.88 7.14 -29.07
CA VAL A 341 -5.91 5.75 -29.56
C VAL A 341 -7.37 5.34 -29.81
N PRO A 342 -7.95 5.68 -30.97
CA PRO A 342 -9.35 5.40 -31.25
C PRO A 342 -9.67 3.91 -31.16
N GLY A 343 -10.81 3.58 -30.58
CA GLY A 343 -11.25 2.20 -30.35
C GLY A 343 -10.57 1.48 -29.19
N SER A 344 -9.54 2.06 -28.55
CA SER A 344 -8.92 1.45 -27.37
C SER A 344 -9.86 1.45 -26.15
N HIS A 345 -9.67 0.49 -25.27
CA HIS A 345 -10.46 0.33 -24.05
C HIS A 345 -9.63 0.68 -22.80
N LEU A 346 -10.33 1.09 -21.74
CA LEU A 346 -9.75 1.23 -20.40
C LEU A 346 -10.38 0.22 -19.44
N ARG A 347 -9.53 -0.63 -18.85
CA ARG A 347 -9.93 -1.62 -17.85
C ARG A 347 -9.42 -1.26 -16.48
N LEU A 348 -10.34 -0.99 -15.55
CA LEU A 348 -10.02 -0.70 -14.15
C LEU A 348 -10.55 -1.80 -13.24
N LYS A 349 -9.76 -2.16 -12.22
CA LYS A 349 -10.19 -3.12 -11.21
C LYS A 349 -9.79 -2.64 -9.83
N ALA A 350 -10.79 -2.41 -8.97
CA ALA A 350 -10.57 -2.02 -7.59
C ALA A 350 -11.76 -2.47 -6.72
N ARG A 351 -11.53 -2.63 -5.41
CA ARG A 351 -12.56 -3.07 -4.47
C ARG A 351 -13.78 -2.14 -4.48
N THR A 352 -13.58 -0.84 -4.54
CA THR A 352 -14.65 0.17 -4.56
C THR A 352 -15.52 0.11 -5.81
N LEU A 353 -14.98 -0.42 -6.91
CA LEU A 353 -15.74 -0.64 -8.15
C LEU A 353 -16.74 -1.83 -8.05
N THR A 354 -16.88 -2.46 -6.89
CA THR A 354 -18.00 -3.37 -6.61
C THR A 354 -19.32 -2.58 -6.47
N ASP A 355 -19.25 -1.32 -6.03
CA ASP A 355 -20.40 -0.42 -5.89
C ASP A 355 -20.82 0.16 -7.24
N ASP A 356 -22.10 0.00 -7.60
CA ASP A 356 -22.66 0.47 -8.87
C ASP A 356 -22.65 2.00 -8.98
N GLY A 357 -22.88 2.69 -7.87
CA GLY A 357 -22.85 4.16 -7.81
C GLY A 357 -21.47 4.70 -8.15
N VAL A 358 -20.42 4.10 -7.57
CA VAL A 358 -19.02 4.46 -7.87
C VAL A 358 -18.68 4.18 -9.33
N ARG A 359 -19.10 3.02 -9.87
CA ARG A 359 -18.86 2.72 -11.30
C ARG A 359 -19.57 3.72 -12.21
N LYS A 360 -20.80 4.08 -11.91
CA LYS A 360 -21.57 5.06 -12.68
C LYS A 360 -20.93 6.44 -12.64
N GLU A 361 -20.53 6.91 -11.47
CA GLU A 361 -19.83 8.19 -11.30
C GLU A 361 -18.55 8.23 -12.16
N LEU A 362 -17.73 7.19 -12.08
CA LEU A 362 -16.48 7.12 -12.84
C LEU A 362 -16.72 7.00 -14.35
N LYS A 363 -17.71 6.23 -14.81
CA LYS A 363 -18.08 6.17 -16.22
C LYS A 363 -18.55 7.52 -16.75
N SER A 364 -19.39 8.23 -15.98
CA SER A 364 -19.84 9.59 -16.35
C SER A 364 -18.66 10.53 -16.55
N TYR A 365 -17.64 10.46 -15.68
CA TYR A 365 -16.43 11.27 -15.80
C TYR A 365 -15.75 11.12 -17.18
N PHE A 366 -15.64 9.90 -17.71
CA PHE A 366 -15.01 9.63 -18.99
C PHE A 366 -15.96 9.94 -20.18
N THR A 367 -17.24 9.62 -20.06
CA THR A 367 -18.22 9.87 -21.14
C THR A 367 -18.44 11.36 -21.37
N GLU A 368 -18.43 12.19 -20.34
CA GLU A 368 -18.44 13.65 -20.43
C GLU A 368 -17.24 14.22 -21.19
N ARG A 369 -16.16 13.45 -21.30
CA ARG A 369 -14.93 13.77 -22.05
C ARG A 369 -14.88 13.14 -23.44
N GLY A 370 -15.98 12.58 -23.93
CA GLY A 370 -16.11 12.02 -25.28
C GLY A 370 -15.64 10.58 -25.41
N ILE A 371 -15.42 9.84 -24.31
CA ILE A 371 -15.12 8.41 -24.36
C ILE A 371 -16.42 7.62 -24.35
N GLU A 372 -16.63 6.76 -25.33
CA GLU A 372 -17.80 5.90 -25.40
C GLU A 372 -17.85 4.92 -24.23
N GLU A 373 -19.02 4.71 -23.61
CA GLU A 373 -19.19 3.88 -22.42
C GLU A 373 -18.78 2.43 -22.62
N ASN A 374 -18.97 1.87 -23.82
CA ASN A 374 -18.57 0.51 -24.18
C ASN A 374 -17.07 0.28 -24.20
N ARG A 375 -16.25 1.34 -24.14
CA ARG A 375 -14.80 1.32 -24.04
C ARG A 375 -14.30 1.31 -22.57
N LEU A 376 -15.21 1.30 -21.59
CA LEU A 376 -14.92 1.44 -20.15
C LEU A 376 -15.31 0.18 -19.40
N ASP A 377 -14.31 -0.67 -19.09
CA ASP A 377 -14.47 -1.95 -18.39
C ASP A 377 -14.08 -1.82 -16.92
N PHE A 378 -15.03 -1.73 -16.00
CA PHE A 378 -14.77 -1.53 -14.58
C PHE A 378 -15.23 -2.72 -13.75
N PHE A 379 -14.28 -3.30 -12.97
CA PHE A 379 -14.48 -4.52 -12.21
C PHE A 379 -14.24 -4.31 -10.71
N GLY A 380 -15.07 -4.97 -9.90
CA GLY A 380 -14.94 -5.02 -8.46
C GLY A 380 -13.94 -6.07 -7.97
N HIS A 381 -14.06 -6.38 -6.69
CA HIS A 381 -13.20 -7.37 -6.01
C HIS A 381 -13.46 -8.79 -6.49
N THR A 382 -12.38 -9.59 -6.60
CA THR A 382 -12.41 -11.04 -6.80
C THR A 382 -11.93 -11.75 -5.54
N LYS A 383 -12.51 -12.93 -5.23
CA LYS A 383 -12.18 -13.66 -4.01
C LYS A 383 -10.88 -14.45 -4.09
N LYS A 384 -10.53 -14.94 -5.28
CA LYS A 384 -9.33 -15.74 -5.51
C LYS A 384 -8.27 -14.93 -6.23
N ILE A 385 -7.00 -15.14 -5.91
CA ILE A 385 -5.87 -14.48 -6.56
C ILE A 385 -5.81 -14.84 -8.05
N ALA A 386 -6.00 -16.13 -8.39
CA ALA A 386 -6.03 -16.55 -9.78
C ALA A 386 -7.09 -15.79 -10.61
N ASP A 387 -8.30 -15.57 -10.05
CA ASP A 387 -9.35 -14.80 -10.73
C ASP A 387 -8.95 -13.31 -10.87
N HIS A 388 -8.20 -12.77 -9.89
CA HIS A 388 -7.63 -11.43 -9.99
C HIS A 388 -6.63 -11.35 -11.14
N LEU A 389 -5.68 -12.27 -11.20
CA LEU A 389 -4.63 -12.31 -12.19
C LEU A 389 -5.16 -12.59 -13.60
N ASN A 390 -6.23 -13.39 -13.75
CA ASN A 390 -6.90 -13.64 -15.02
C ASN A 390 -7.41 -12.35 -15.70
N HIS A 391 -7.71 -11.28 -14.96
CA HIS A 391 -8.09 -10.01 -15.57
C HIS A 391 -6.98 -9.39 -16.45
N TYR A 392 -5.69 -9.69 -16.17
CA TYR A 392 -4.57 -9.23 -17.00
C TYR A 392 -4.50 -9.89 -18.38
N HIS A 393 -5.18 -11.04 -18.60
CA HIS A 393 -5.32 -11.65 -19.94
C HIS A 393 -6.06 -10.76 -20.94
N SER A 394 -6.77 -9.76 -20.47
CA SER A 394 -7.50 -8.80 -21.31
C SER A 394 -6.85 -7.41 -21.33
N VAL A 395 -5.63 -7.28 -20.81
CA VAL A 395 -4.87 -6.02 -20.80
C VAL A 395 -3.65 -6.16 -21.68
N ASP A 396 -3.44 -5.21 -22.59
CA ASP A 396 -2.27 -5.14 -23.45
C ASP A 396 -1.15 -4.31 -22.81
N ILE A 397 -1.51 -3.17 -22.22
CA ILE A 397 -0.58 -2.20 -21.63
C ILE A 397 -1.10 -1.81 -20.25
N ALA A 398 -0.30 -1.96 -19.22
CA ALA A 398 -0.64 -1.48 -17.89
C ALA A 398 -0.21 -0.01 -17.71
N LEU A 399 -1.10 0.79 -17.13
CA LEU A 399 -0.88 2.19 -16.82
C LEU A 399 -0.69 2.36 -15.32
N ASP A 400 0.52 2.70 -14.88
CA ASP A 400 0.79 2.93 -13.47
C ASP A 400 0.12 4.21 -12.97
N SER A 401 -0.29 4.21 -11.71
CA SER A 401 -0.87 5.39 -11.05
C SER A 401 0.21 6.41 -10.65
N PHE A 402 -0.17 7.68 -10.52
CA PHE A 402 0.68 8.78 -10.09
C PHE A 402 -0.11 9.72 -9.16
N PRO A 403 0.46 10.25 -8.05
CA PRO A 403 1.86 10.07 -7.61
C PRO A 403 2.13 8.73 -6.90
N TYR A 404 1.13 8.02 -6.41
CA TYR A 404 1.31 6.78 -5.68
C TYR A 404 1.37 5.59 -6.65
N HIS A 405 2.56 5.06 -6.88
CA HIS A 405 2.79 3.95 -7.80
C HIS A 405 2.22 2.62 -7.30
N GLY A 406 1.99 1.70 -8.24
CA GLY A 406 1.83 0.28 -7.95
C GLY A 406 3.13 -0.31 -7.43
N THR A 407 3.02 -1.28 -6.52
CA THR A 407 4.14 -2.15 -6.12
C THR A 407 3.78 -3.57 -6.54
N THR A 408 2.96 -4.26 -5.78
CA THR A 408 2.48 -5.62 -6.13
C THR A 408 1.76 -5.62 -7.47
N THR A 409 0.87 -4.67 -7.73
CA THR A 409 0.13 -4.58 -9.00
C THR A 409 1.03 -4.35 -10.21
N THR A 410 2.15 -3.63 -10.06
CA THR A 410 3.16 -3.48 -11.12
C THR A 410 3.88 -4.81 -11.37
N CYS A 411 4.28 -5.51 -10.31
CA CYS A 411 4.89 -6.85 -10.42
C CYS A 411 3.91 -7.87 -11.02
N GLU A 412 2.65 -7.89 -10.59
CA GLU A 412 1.59 -8.75 -11.12
C GLU A 412 1.34 -8.49 -12.62
N ALA A 413 1.23 -7.21 -13.03
CA ALA A 413 1.06 -6.84 -14.44
C ALA A 413 2.20 -7.42 -15.29
N MET A 414 3.45 -7.20 -14.88
CA MET A 414 4.61 -7.74 -15.57
C MET A 414 4.63 -9.28 -15.53
N TRP A 415 4.30 -9.91 -14.39
CA TRP A 415 4.23 -11.36 -14.28
C TRP A 415 3.19 -11.98 -15.22
N MET A 416 2.11 -11.25 -15.49
CA MET A 416 1.05 -11.62 -16.42
C MET A 416 1.30 -11.14 -17.86
N GLY A 417 2.52 -10.69 -18.17
CA GLY A 417 2.96 -10.34 -19.53
C GLY A 417 2.60 -8.92 -19.96
N CYS A 418 2.06 -8.06 -19.08
CA CYS A 418 1.68 -6.69 -19.43
C CYS A 418 2.85 -5.73 -19.18
N PRO A 419 3.40 -5.05 -20.20
CA PRO A 419 4.34 -3.95 -20.01
C PRO A 419 3.65 -2.82 -19.23
N VAL A 420 4.40 -2.18 -18.33
CA VAL A 420 3.89 -1.11 -17.46
C VAL A 420 4.53 0.21 -17.86
N VAL A 421 3.72 1.22 -18.17
CA VAL A 421 4.20 2.59 -18.36
C VAL A 421 4.08 3.31 -17.01
N THR A 422 5.17 3.91 -16.53
CA THR A 422 5.21 4.66 -15.27
C THR A 422 5.78 6.05 -15.44
N ARG A 423 5.37 6.99 -14.55
CA ARG A 423 5.86 8.36 -14.53
C ARG A 423 6.69 8.60 -13.27
N ALA A 424 7.98 8.90 -13.40
CA ALA A 424 8.86 9.24 -12.30
C ALA A 424 8.50 10.59 -11.66
N GLY A 425 8.45 10.63 -10.33
CA GLY A 425 8.29 11.85 -9.55
C GLY A 425 9.51 12.15 -8.68
N LYS A 426 9.32 13.02 -7.69
CA LYS A 426 10.39 13.56 -6.84
C LYS A 426 10.48 12.92 -5.45
N THR A 427 9.56 12.04 -5.10
CA THR A 427 9.45 11.42 -3.78
C THR A 427 9.44 9.90 -3.91
N HIS A 428 9.79 9.18 -2.86
CA HIS A 428 9.78 7.71 -2.82
C HIS A 428 8.49 7.12 -3.42
N VAL A 429 7.33 7.59 -2.97
CA VAL A 429 6.01 7.08 -3.39
C VAL A 429 5.79 7.14 -4.91
N SER A 430 6.39 8.11 -5.59
CA SER A 430 6.30 8.33 -7.04
C SER A 430 7.53 7.82 -7.80
N ARG A 431 8.31 6.92 -7.18
CA ARG A 431 9.51 6.31 -7.78
C ARG A 431 9.59 4.80 -7.57
N VAL A 432 8.63 4.20 -6.88
CA VAL A 432 8.56 2.73 -6.71
C VAL A 432 8.54 2.03 -8.09
N GLY A 433 7.71 2.48 -9.02
CA GLY A 433 7.67 1.95 -10.40
C GLY A 433 9.01 2.14 -11.13
N VAL A 434 9.74 3.24 -10.86
CA VAL A 434 11.08 3.46 -11.42
C VAL A 434 12.04 2.36 -10.96
N SER A 435 12.04 2.03 -9.65
CA SER A 435 12.88 0.95 -9.12
C SER A 435 12.51 -0.41 -9.72
N LEU A 436 11.22 -0.76 -9.71
CA LEU A 436 10.74 -2.05 -10.22
C LEU A 436 11.05 -2.24 -11.71
N LEU A 437 10.79 -1.24 -12.56
CA LEU A 437 11.08 -1.33 -13.99
C LEU A 437 12.59 -1.37 -14.25
N SER A 438 13.38 -0.61 -13.50
CA SER A 438 14.84 -0.65 -13.60
C SER A 438 15.40 -2.03 -13.22
N ALA A 439 14.86 -2.67 -12.20
CA ALA A 439 15.27 -4.00 -11.75
C ALA A 439 15.04 -5.10 -12.82
N VAL A 440 14.07 -4.90 -13.73
CA VAL A 440 13.76 -5.86 -14.80
C VAL A 440 14.25 -5.42 -16.17
N GLY A 441 15.01 -4.31 -16.26
CA GLY A 441 15.59 -3.81 -17.52
C GLY A 441 14.55 -3.21 -18.48
N LEU A 442 13.54 -2.52 -17.95
CA LEU A 442 12.42 -1.88 -18.69
C LEU A 442 12.43 -0.35 -18.54
N GLN A 443 13.62 0.26 -18.45
CA GLN A 443 13.77 1.70 -18.24
C GLN A 443 13.13 2.54 -19.36
N GLU A 444 12.99 1.99 -20.56
CA GLU A 444 12.33 2.64 -21.72
C GLU A 444 10.85 2.95 -21.49
N PHE A 445 10.21 2.35 -20.47
CA PHE A 445 8.82 2.62 -20.10
C PHE A 445 8.69 3.59 -18.91
N ILE A 446 9.82 4.11 -18.41
CA ILE A 446 9.87 5.16 -17.39
C ILE A 446 9.85 6.51 -18.09
N THR A 447 8.97 7.40 -17.65
CA THR A 447 8.80 8.74 -18.22
C THR A 447 8.90 9.79 -17.11
N ASP A 448 9.24 11.03 -17.45
CA ASP A 448 9.47 12.10 -16.47
C ASP A 448 8.33 13.13 -16.41
N THR A 449 7.49 13.19 -17.47
CA THR A 449 6.39 14.16 -17.55
C THR A 449 5.07 13.46 -17.88
N ARG A 450 3.96 14.15 -17.66
CA ARG A 450 2.62 13.71 -18.07
C ARG A 450 2.54 13.48 -19.58
N GLU A 451 3.09 14.41 -20.35
CA GLU A 451 3.12 14.38 -21.80
C GLU A 451 3.92 13.16 -22.31
N ALA A 452 5.12 12.93 -21.75
CA ALA A 452 5.93 11.77 -22.10
C ALA A 452 5.25 10.43 -21.73
N TYR A 453 4.49 10.40 -20.62
CA TYR A 453 3.70 9.23 -20.23
C TYR A 453 2.59 8.94 -21.27
N ILE A 454 1.87 9.98 -21.72
CA ILE A 454 0.86 9.86 -22.77
C ILE A 454 1.51 9.39 -24.08
N GLU A 455 2.59 10.07 -24.54
CA GLU A 455 3.28 9.71 -25.76
C GLU A 455 3.78 8.27 -25.75
N LYS A 456 4.35 7.81 -24.63
CA LYS A 456 4.82 6.43 -24.46
C LYS A 456 3.67 5.43 -24.59
N ALA A 457 2.55 5.67 -23.90
CA ALA A 457 1.39 4.78 -23.96
C ALA A 457 0.77 4.73 -25.37
N VAL A 458 0.62 5.89 -26.03
CA VAL A 458 0.09 6.00 -27.41
C VAL A 458 1.03 5.33 -28.42
N ALA A 459 2.34 5.58 -28.34
CA ALA A 459 3.30 4.98 -29.24
C ALA A 459 3.33 3.46 -29.11
N LEU A 460 3.33 2.95 -27.87
CA LEU A 460 3.34 1.51 -27.60
C LEU A 460 2.06 0.83 -28.11
N ALA A 461 0.91 1.49 -28.02
CA ALA A 461 -0.37 0.96 -28.54
C ALA A 461 -0.36 0.75 -30.06
N GLY A 462 0.46 1.51 -30.81
CA GLY A 462 0.66 1.34 -32.24
C GLY A 462 1.67 0.25 -32.64
N GLN A 463 2.33 -0.40 -31.66
CA GLN A 463 3.46 -1.33 -31.91
C GLN A 463 3.06 -2.78 -31.53
N THR A 464 2.11 -3.35 -32.25
CA THR A 464 1.54 -4.68 -31.96
C THR A 464 2.60 -5.78 -31.89
N ASP A 465 3.57 -5.80 -32.80
CA ASP A 465 4.63 -6.82 -32.83
C ASP A 465 5.52 -6.71 -31.60
N GLN A 466 5.89 -5.50 -31.17
CA GLN A 466 6.66 -5.27 -29.95
C GLN A 466 5.86 -5.67 -28.70
N LEU A 467 4.57 -5.34 -28.64
CA LEU A 467 3.70 -5.76 -27.53
C LEU A 467 3.61 -7.28 -27.41
N GLN A 468 3.51 -7.98 -28.55
CA GLN A 468 3.46 -9.44 -28.57
C GLN A 468 4.78 -10.05 -28.08
N GLU A 469 5.92 -9.53 -28.52
CA GLU A 469 7.23 -9.98 -28.09
C GLU A 469 7.47 -9.71 -26.61
N LEU A 470 7.15 -8.49 -26.13
CA LEU A 470 7.23 -8.13 -24.72
C LEU A 470 6.36 -9.07 -23.87
N ARG A 471 5.11 -9.29 -24.27
CA ARG A 471 4.19 -10.16 -23.53
C ARG A 471 4.70 -11.58 -23.42
N ALA A 472 5.16 -12.14 -24.51
CA ALA A 472 5.67 -13.52 -24.55
C ALA A 472 6.93 -13.72 -23.70
N GLY A 473 7.81 -12.74 -23.64
CA GLY A 473 9.09 -12.79 -22.94
C GLY A 473 9.06 -12.22 -21.51
N MET A 474 8.00 -11.54 -21.09
CA MET A 474 7.99 -10.74 -19.84
C MET A 474 8.22 -11.58 -18.59
N ARG A 475 7.51 -12.70 -18.45
CA ARG A 475 7.63 -13.58 -17.27
C ARG A 475 9.04 -14.15 -17.13
N GLU A 476 9.67 -14.54 -18.25
CA GLU A 476 11.05 -15.01 -18.25
C GLU A 476 12.04 -13.90 -17.92
N ARG A 477 11.79 -12.69 -18.41
CA ARG A 477 12.58 -11.49 -18.06
C ARG A 477 12.54 -11.22 -16.54
N LEU A 478 11.35 -11.32 -15.89
CA LEU A 478 11.24 -11.17 -14.45
C LEU A 478 12.03 -12.26 -13.71
N ARG A 479 11.86 -13.54 -14.10
CA ARG A 479 12.56 -14.66 -13.46
C ARG A 479 14.08 -14.49 -13.47
N ASN A 480 14.62 -13.92 -14.51
CA ASN A 480 16.06 -13.71 -14.71
C ASN A 480 16.54 -12.34 -14.20
N SER A 481 15.67 -11.55 -13.56
CA SER A 481 15.98 -10.21 -13.07
C SER A 481 16.37 -10.22 -11.60
N VAL A 482 17.01 -9.13 -11.15
CA VAL A 482 17.34 -8.90 -9.75
C VAL A 482 16.09 -8.78 -8.85
N LEU A 483 14.93 -8.47 -9.41
CA LEU A 483 13.66 -8.41 -8.70
C LEU A 483 13.23 -9.78 -8.13
N MET A 484 13.68 -10.88 -8.71
CA MET A 484 13.35 -12.25 -8.29
C MET A 484 14.58 -13.07 -7.88
N ASP A 485 15.78 -12.47 -7.82
CA ASP A 485 16.99 -13.12 -7.29
C ASP A 485 16.99 -13.05 -5.75
N GLU A 486 16.25 -13.98 -5.13
CA GLU A 486 16.13 -14.07 -3.67
C GLU A 486 17.48 -14.13 -2.97
N LYS A 487 18.40 -14.95 -3.44
CA LYS A 487 19.70 -15.12 -2.80
C LYS A 487 20.49 -13.81 -2.76
N ARG A 488 20.52 -13.11 -3.89
CA ARG A 488 21.23 -11.84 -4.01
C ARG A 488 20.57 -10.76 -3.17
N PHE A 489 19.23 -10.70 -3.18
CA PHE A 489 18.47 -9.76 -2.37
C PHE A 489 18.71 -9.97 -0.88
N VAL A 490 18.63 -11.23 -0.37
CA VAL A 490 18.82 -11.54 1.04
C VAL A 490 20.24 -11.19 1.48
N GLN A 491 21.27 -11.46 0.68
CA GLN A 491 22.65 -11.05 0.96
C GLN A 491 22.80 -9.53 1.08
N GLY A 492 22.15 -8.77 0.17
CA GLY A 492 22.11 -7.30 0.22
C GLY A 492 21.37 -6.80 1.47
N PHE A 493 20.25 -7.41 1.81
CA PHE A 493 19.46 -7.10 3.00
C PHE A 493 20.25 -7.37 4.30
N GLU A 494 20.95 -8.50 4.39
CA GLU A 494 21.84 -8.83 5.53
C GLU A 494 23.00 -7.86 5.65
N THR A 495 23.56 -7.42 4.54
CA THR A 495 24.60 -6.37 4.53
C THR A 495 24.04 -5.08 5.14
N ALA A 496 22.81 -4.69 4.77
CA ALA A 496 22.13 -3.54 5.35
C ALA A 496 21.85 -3.74 6.86
N LEU A 497 21.47 -4.95 7.30
CA LEU A 497 21.32 -5.27 8.73
C LEU A 497 22.62 -5.05 9.50
N MET A 498 23.76 -5.51 8.96
CA MET A 498 25.08 -5.31 9.59
C MET A 498 25.48 -3.83 9.62
N GLU A 499 25.22 -3.08 8.54
CA GLU A 499 25.43 -1.62 8.51
C GLU A 499 24.63 -0.92 9.61
N MET A 500 23.34 -1.24 9.72
CA MET A 500 22.46 -0.67 10.75
C MET A 500 22.91 -1.07 12.17
N ALA A 501 23.38 -2.30 12.34
CA ALA A 501 23.92 -2.77 13.63
C ALA A 501 25.16 -1.96 14.06
N VAL A 502 26.07 -1.69 13.12
CA VAL A 502 27.26 -0.85 13.37
C VAL A 502 26.86 0.59 13.68
N LEU A 503 26.02 1.19 12.83
CA LEU A 503 25.56 2.58 12.98
C LEU A 503 24.73 2.79 14.25
N GLY A 504 23.97 1.78 14.66
CA GLY A 504 23.18 1.76 15.90
C GLY A 504 23.96 1.38 17.15
N GLY A 505 25.29 1.12 17.04
CA GLY A 505 26.17 0.80 18.17
C GLY A 505 25.98 -0.60 18.76
N LEU A 506 25.36 -1.54 18.03
CA LEU A 506 25.14 -2.93 18.46
C LEU A 506 26.42 -3.79 18.32
N THR A 507 27.24 -3.46 17.35
CA THR A 507 28.50 -4.13 17.06
C THR A 507 29.59 -3.09 16.85
N ARG A 508 30.85 -3.44 17.14
CA ARG A 508 32.01 -2.60 16.74
C ARG A 508 32.25 -2.80 15.24
N PRO A 509 32.73 -1.74 14.53
CA PRO A 509 33.10 -1.84 13.13
C PRO A 509 34.20 -2.88 12.88
#